data_f7b77df0e4702fe912afd027863ef091
#
_entry.id   f7b77df0e4702fe912afd027863ef091
#
_cell.length_a   1.000
_cell.length_b   1.000
_cell.length_c   1.000
_cell.angle_alpha   90.00
_cell.angle_beta   90.00
_cell.angle_gamma   90.00
#
_symmetry.space_group_name_H-M   'P 1'
#
loop_
_entity.id
_entity.type
_entity.pdbx_description
1 polymer ?
#
loop_
_entity_poly.entity_id
_entity_poly.type
_entity_poly.pdbx_seq_one_letter_code
_entity_poly.pdbx_strand_id
1 'polypeptide(L)'
;MYTLVYPPEDPCGCGSGRQFGNCCLKAGQITLNPKLLNPPIPKSSYSNKKCILSWTSNCCTKISGDHIVSKAVLRVLTKKKIILSSSGFSREHSLDSSSLKTNRLCRRHNSALSPIDTEAARFFNAFVSIHNSLLTNAPSQKLYFFNGIDIERWMLKTLLMTYYAKLTNITPEHFKLPTYTLKLFEYDLSQPLGLYFPTSMTSSFVTENATSVVILTDGDLVSGVTISLGGLSLTLIISGNDEVFRQLAVNYTYRPKSLLFFKEDEVYVIQAAFPNWQGKDIWISQGDQNAKIPTNF
;
A
#
# COMPACT_ATOMS: atom_id res chain seq x y z
N MET A 1 24.52 -1.60 13.14
CA MET A 1 23.41 -2.50 12.76
C MET A 1 22.44 -2.49 13.93
N TYR A 2 21.31 -1.77 13.77
CA TYR A 2 20.35 -1.64 14.87
C TYR A 2 19.59 -2.93 15.04
N THR A 3 19.73 -3.56 16.15
CA THR A 3 18.80 -4.59 16.59
C THR A 3 17.81 -3.91 17.50
N LEU A 4 16.68 -3.41 16.95
CA LEU A 4 15.56 -3.04 17.77
C LEU A 4 15.09 -4.31 18.48
N VAL A 5 15.57 -4.49 19.70
CA VAL A 5 15.14 -5.60 20.57
C VAL A 5 13.75 -5.20 21.07
N TYR A 6 12.73 -5.59 20.35
CA TYR A 6 11.35 -5.42 20.79
C TYR A 6 11.04 -6.52 21.80
N PRO A 7 10.62 -6.17 23.02
CA PRO A 7 10.37 -7.15 24.05
C PRO A 7 9.36 -8.22 23.61
N PRO A 8 9.65 -9.51 23.77
CA PRO A 8 8.72 -10.58 23.36
C PRO A 8 7.36 -10.53 24.06
N GLU A 9 7.29 -9.94 25.25
CA GLU A 9 6.09 -9.76 26.07
C GLU A 9 5.20 -8.61 25.62
N ASP A 10 5.71 -7.69 24.83
CA ASP A 10 4.95 -6.54 24.35
C ASP A 10 3.86 -6.91 23.35
N PRO A 11 2.81 -6.08 23.20
CA PRO A 11 1.77 -6.32 22.19
C PRO A 11 2.35 -6.38 20.79
N CYS A 12 2.01 -7.42 20.02
CA CYS A 12 2.57 -7.61 18.69
C CYS A 12 2.23 -6.46 17.74
N GLY A 13 3.24 -5.91 17.10
CA GLY A 13 3.12 -4.84 16.11
C GLY A 13 2.23 -5.17 14.89
N CYS A 14 1.86 -6.45 14.69
CA CYS A 14 0.93 -6.86 13.64
C CYS A 14 -0.55 -6.56 13.95
N GLY A 15 -0.87 -6.05 15.13
CA GLY A 15 -2.23 -5.72 15.52
C GLY A 15 -3.11 -6.93 15.87
N SER A 16 -2.51 -8.11 16.12
CA SER A 16 -3.26 -9.33 16.49
C SER A 16 -3.80 -9.31 17.92
N GLY A 17 -3.34 -8.39 18.77
CA GLY A 17 -3.62 -8.36 20.21
C GLY A 17 -2.84 -9.41 21.03
N ARG A 18 -2.02 -10.24 20.39
CA ARG A 18 -1.16 -11.22 21.06
C ARG A 18 0.20 -10.61 21.37
N GLN A 19 0.95 -11.22 22.33
CA GLN A 19 2.34 -10.86 22.58
C GLN A 19 3.22 -11.17 21.38
N PHE A 20 4.24 -10.35 21.15
CA PHE A 20 5.15 -10.48 20.01
C PHE A 20 5.84 -11.84 19.94
N GLY A 21 6.38 -12.32 21.07
CA GLY A 21 7.02 -13.63 21.15
C GLY A 21 6.11 -14.81 20.80
N ASN A 22 4.80 -14.66 21.04
CA ASN A 22 3.79 -15.68 20.74
C ASN A 22 3.07 -15.47 19.40
N CYS A 23 3.52 -14.48 18.59
CA CYS A 23 2.85 -14.10 17.36
C CYS A 23 3.80 -14.07 16.16
N CYS A 24 4.49 -12.96 15.95
CA CYS A 24 5.32 -12.73 14.77
C CYS A 24 6.79 -13.11 14.97
N LEU A 25 7.26 -13.28 16.20
CA LEU A 25 8.62 -13.72 16.47
C LEU A 25 8.67 -15.26 16.48
N LYS A 26 9.33 -15.83 15.47
CA LYS A 26 9.54 -17.28 15.38
C LYS A 26 11.03 -17.58 15.18
N ALA A 27 11.62 -18.38 16.06
CA ALA A 27 13.05 -18.73 16.03
C ALA A 27 13.96 -17.49 15.84
N GLY A 28 13.65 -16.39 16.54
CA GLY A 28 14.42 -15.14 16.46
C GLY A 28 14.20 -14.32 15.18
N GLN A 29 13.29 -14.74 14.32
CA GLN A 29 12.95 -14.00 13.08
C GLN A 29 11.51 -13.51 13.09
N ILE A 30 11.30 -12.32 12.53
CA ILE A 30 9.96 -11.77 12.32
C ILE A 30 9.36 -12.43 11.09
N THR A 31 8.26 -13.17 11.29
CA THR A 31 7.51 -13.80 10.20
C THR A 31 6.10 -13.24 10.12
N LEU A 32 5.76 -12.70 8.98
CA LEU A 32 4.43 -12.22 8.67
C LEU A 32 3.94 -12.87 7.36
N ASN A 33 2.91 -13.68 7.45
CA ASN A 33 2.33 -14.30 6.27
C ASN A 33 1.36 -13.34 5.56
N PRO A 34 1.33 -13.33 4.23
CA PRO A 34 0.31 -12.62 3.46
C PRO A 34 -1.10 -13.07 3.85
N LYS A 35 -2.06 -12.16 3.75
CA LYS A 35 -3.47 -12.50 3.98
C LYS A 35 -3.95 -13.51 2.94
N LEU A 36 -4.66 -14.51 3.40
CA LEU A 36 -5.34 -15.44 2.49
C LEU A 36 -6.53 -14.72 1.85
N LEU A 37 -6.47 -14.56 0.53
CA LEU A 37 -7.52 -13.93 -0.27
C LEU A 37 -8.36 -14.98 -0.98
N ASN A 38 -8.94 -15.88 -0.23
CA ASN A 38 -9.79 -16.93 -0.78
C ASN A 38 -11.24 -16.44 -0.90
N PRO A 39 -11.83 -16.49 -2.10
CA PRO A 39 -13.26 -16.30 -2.23
C PRO A 39 -14.00 -17.31 -1.34
N PRO A 40 -15.15 -16.93 -0.74
CA PRO A 40 -15.88 -17.80 0.17
C PRO A 40 -16.20 -19.18 -0.44
N ILE A 41 -16.14 -20.23 0.37
CA ILE A 41 -16.52 -21.59 0.01
C ILE A 41 -17.99 -21.81 0.42
N PRO A 42 -18.78 -22.61 -0.32
CA PRO A 42 -18.43 -23.33 -1.55
C PRO A 42 -18.28 -22.42 -2.76
N LYS A 43 -17.53 -22.89 -3.79
CA LYS A 43 -17.40 -22.19 -5.07
C LYS A 43 -18.77 -22.06 -5.74
N SER A 44 -19.07 -20.87 -6.27
CA SER A 44 -20.41 -20.61 -6.84
C SER A 44 -20.64 -21.18 -8.23
N SER A 45 -19.57 -21.51 -8.95
CA SER A 45 -19.57 -21.91 -10.36
C SER A 45 -20.29 -20.91 -11.29
N TYR A 46 -20.34 -19.63 -10.89
CA TYR A 46 -21.01 -18.56 -11.62
C TYR A 46 -20.02 -17.46 -12.01
N SER A 47 -20.08 -17.03 -13.27
CA SER A 47 -19.27 -15.93 -13.82
C SER A 47 -20.15 -14.70 -14.06
N ASN A 48 -19.87 -13.60 -13.37
CA ASN A 48 -20.55 -12.33 -13.58
C ASN A 48 -19.73 -11.45 -14.51
N LYS A 49 -20.20 -11.21 -15.73
CA LYS A 49 -19.50 -10.43 -16.77
C LYS A 49 -19.12 -9.00 -16.34
N LYS A 50 -19.81 -8.44 -15.35
CA LYS A 50 -19.47 -7.10 -14.79
C LYS A 50 -18.34 -7.17 -13.76
N CYS A 51 -17.98 -8.35 -13.26
CA CYS A 51 -16.93 -8.54 -12.27
C CYS A 51 -15.59 -8.75 -12.98
N ILE A 52 -14.56 -7.97 -12.62
CA ILE A 52 -13.21 -8.12 -13.20
C ILE A 52 -12.56 -9.47 -12.87
N LEU A 53 -13.08 -10.16 -11.86
CA LEU A 53 -12.65 -11.50 -11.45
C LEU A 53 -13.61 -12.58 -11.94
N SER A 54 -14.38 -12.33 -13.01
CA SER A 54 -15.31 -13.29 -13.60
C SER A 54 -14.66 -14.59 -14.08
N TRP A 55 -13.40 -14.52 -14.49
CA TRP A 55 -12.57 -15.64 -14.92
C TRP A 55 -12.41 -16.73 -13.85
N THR A 56 -12.54 -16.39 -12.56
CA THR A 56 -12.47 -17.36 -11.45
C THR A 56 -13.68 -18.29 -11.40
N SER A 57 -14.76 -17.98 -12.14
CA SER A 57 -16.05 -18.68 -12.07
C SER A 57 -16.57 -18.83 -10.63
N ASN A 58 -16.32 -17.82 -9.78
CA ASN A 58 -16.70 -17.83 -8.37
C ASN A 58 -17.38 -16.50 -7.96
N CYS A 59 -18.18 -15.94 -8.86
CA CYS A 59 -18.92 -14.71 -8.62
C CYS A 59 -20.25 -14.95 -7.89
N CYS A 60 -20.87 -13.87 -7.45
CA CYS A 60 -22.31 -13.82 -7.16
C CYS A 60 -22.99 -12.86 -8.15
N THR A 61 -24.33 -12.91 -8.17
CA THR A 61 -25.15 -12.07 -9.07
C THR A 61 -25.09 -10.59 -8.72
N LYS A 62 -24.91 -10.25 -7.44
CA LYS A 62 -24.92 -8.86 -6.94
C LYS A 62 -23.57 -8.21 -7.12
N ILE A 63 -23.52 -7.09 -7.85
CA ILE A 63 -22.35 -6.23 -7.95
C ILE A 63 -22.27 -5.33 -6.71
N SER A 64 -21.05 -5.08 -6.25
CA SER A 64 -20.72 -4.18 -5.15
C SER A 64 -20.29 -2.82 -5.70
N GLY A 65 -20.68 -1.74 -5.04
CA GLY A 65 -20.08 -0.42 -5.25
C GLY A 65 -18.77 -0.34 -4.45
N ASP A 66 -17.69 -0.85 -5.01
CA ASP A 66 -16.37 -0.78 -4.36
C ASP A 66 -15.74 0.59 -4.56
N HIS A 67 -15.00 1.09 -3.56
CA HIS A 67 -14.29 2.36 -3.66
C HIS A 67 -12.95 2.14 -4.38
N ILE A 68 -12.52 3.10 -5.20
CA ILE A 68 -11.22 3.09 -5.87
C ILE A 68 -10.12 3.00 -4.83
N VAL A 69 -10.07 3.97 -3.91
CA VAL A 69 -9.27 3.85 -2.68
C VAL A 69 -10.21 3.34 -1.59
N SER A 70 -9.80 2.33 -0.86
CA SER A 70 -10.71 1.67 0.10
C SER A 70 -11.27 2.66 1.13
N LYS A 71 -12.57 2.56 1.42
CA LYS A 71 -13.25 3.43 2.39
C LYS A 71 -12.60 3.37 3.78
N ALA A 72 -12.02 2.23 4.14
CA ALA A 72 -11.31 2.07 5.41
C ALA A 72 -10.08 3.00 5.49
N VAL A 73 -9.28 3.08 4.41
CA VAL A 73 -8.13 3.99 4.31
C VAL A 73 -8.58 5.45 4.33
N LEU A 74 -9.61 5.79 3.55
CA LEU A 74 -10.13 7.16 3.48
C LEU A 74 -10.65 7.67 4.85
N ARG A 75 -11.23 6.80 5.66
CA ARG A 75 -11.67 7.15 7.02
C ARG A 75 -10.50 7.49 7.94
N VAL A 76 -9.40 6.78 7.85
CA VAL A 76 -8.18 7.06 8.63
C VAL A 76 -7.65 8.45 8.32
N LEU A 77 -7.66 8.82 7.05
CA LEU A 77 -7.09 10.08 6.56
C LEU A 77 -8.04 11.26 6.68
N THR A 78 -9.31 11.05 7.06
CA THR A 78 -10.34 12.09 7.17
C THR A 78 -10.52 12.97 5.91
N LYS A 79 -10.08 12.48 4.76
CA LYS A 79 -10.07 13.25 3.51
C LYS A 79 -11.38 13.11 2.75
N LYS A 80 -11.83 14.25 2.19
CA LYS A 80 -13.06 14.33 1.40
C LYS A 80 -12.82 14.30 -0.11
N LYS A 81 -11.64 14.76 -0.56
CA LYS A 81 -11.29 14.85 -1.98
C LYS A 81 -10.06 14.04 -2.32
N ILE A 82 -10.05 13.43 -3.49
CA ILE A 82 -8.93 12.70 -4.06
C ILE A 82 -8.70 13.18 -5.47
N ILE A 83 -7.45 13.40 -5.83
CA ILE A 83 -7.02 13.73 -7.19
C ILE A 83 -6.67 12.41 -7.88
N LEU A 84 -7.31 12.15 -9.01
CA LEU A 84 -6.96 11.04 -9.90
C LEU A 84 -6.31 11.60 -11.15
N SER A 85 -5.16 11.10 -11.52
CA SER A 85 -4.46 11.48 -12.74
C SER A 85 -3.71 10.31 -13.35
N SER A 86 -3.16 10.51 -14.54
CA SER A 86 -2.20 9.57 -15.15
C SER A 86 -1.03 10.35 -15.72
N SER A 87 0.17 9.81 -15.57
CA SER A 87 1.37 10.38 -16.18
C SER A 87 1.22 10.34 -17.72
N GLY A 88 1.51 11.46 -18.40
CA GLY A 88 1.36 11.56 -19.85
C GLY A 88 -0.03 11.93 -20.36
N PHE A 89 -1.06 11.97 -19.52
CA PHE A 89 -2.40 12.41 -19.89
C PHE A 89 -2.80 13.64 -19.10
N SER A 90 -3.20 14.69 -19.80
CA SER A 90 -3.43 16.05 -19.28
C SER A 90 -4.70 16.24 -18.43
N ARG A 91 -5.33 15.18 -17.94
CA ARG A 91 -6.57 15.29 -17.15
C ARG A 91 -6.37 14.87 -15.71
N GLU A 92 -6.50 15.87 -14.83
CA GLU A 92 -6.69 15.64 -13.40
C GLU A 92 -8.18 15.70 -13.06
N HIS A 93 -8.63 14.73 -12.29
CA HIS A 93 -10.00 14.71 -11.76
C HIS A 93 -9.95 14.84 -10.23
N SER A 94 -10.42 15.98 -9.73
CA SER A 94 -10.66 16.14 -8.30
C SER A 94 -12.07 15.64 -7.99
N LEU A 95 -12.16 14.53 -7.26
CA LEU A 95 -13.41 13.85 -6.97
C LEU A 95 -13.67 13.75 -5.48
N ASP A 96 -14.92 13.84 -5.10
CA ASP A 96 -15.34 13.56 -3.73
C ASP A 96 -15.16 12.08 -3.40
N SER A 97 -14.61 11.78 -2.23
CA SER A 97 -14.35 10.39 -1.81
C SER A 97 -15.59 9.51 -1.82
N SER A 98 -16.79 10.09 -1.65
CA SER A 98 -18.07 9.37 -1.70
C SER A 98 -18.45 8.94 -3.12
N SER A 99 -17.99 9.67 -4.16
CA SER A 99 -18.25 9.39 -5.58
C SER A 99 -17.23 8.44 -6.21
N LEU A 100 -16.12 8.16 -5.54
CA LEU A 100 -15.03 7.30 -6.02
C LEU A 100 -15.38 5.81 -5.92
N LYS A 101 -16.49 5.41 -6.53
CA LYS A 101 -16.97 4.02 -6.55
C LYS A 101 -16.92 3.45 -7.95
N THR A 102 -16.57 2.16 -8.02
CA THR A 102 -16.72 1.35 -9.22
C THR A 102 -17.74 0.24 -8.98
N ASN A 103 -18.42 -0.19 -10.05
CA ASN A 103 -19.31 -1.36 -10.02
C ASN A 103 -18.62 -2.51 -10.77
N ARG A 104 -17.40 -2.87 -10.36
CA ARG A 104 -16.53 -3.79 -11.08
C ARG A 104 -16.13 -5.03 -10.29
N LEU A 105 -16.60 -5.16 -9.05
CA LEU A 105 -16.49 -6.37 -8.25
C LEU A 105 -17.87 -6.87 -7.84
N CYS A 106 -18.08 -8.17 -7.89
CA CYS A 106 -19.24 -8.74 -7.25
C CYS A 106 -19.04 -8.75 -5.72
N ARG A 107 -20.13 -8.80 -4.94
CA ARG A 107 -20.05 -8.76 -3.46
C ARG A 107 -19.13 -9.84 -2.90
N ARG A 108 -19.15 -11.02 -3.50
CA ARG A 108 -18.33 -12.16 -3.09
C ARG A 108 -16.83 -11.87 -3.24
N HIS A 109 -16.40 -11.37 -4.40
CA HIS A 109 -15.00 -10.99 -4.63
C HIS A 109 -14.58 -9.74 -3.85
N ASN A 110 -15.47 -8.75 -3.70
CA ASN A 110 -15.17 -7.58 -2.88
C ASN A 110 -14.92 -7.97 -1.41
N SER A 111 -15.72 -8.89 -0.86
CA SER A 111 -15.50 -9.42 0.49
C SER A 111 -14.19 -10.21 0.59
N ALA A 112 -13.81 -10.96 -0.44
CA ALA A 112 -12.55 -11.72 -0.46
C ALA A 112 -11.33 -10.80 -0.47
N LEU A 113 -11.43 -9.58 -1.02
CA LEU A 113 -10.37 -8.58 -1.05
C LEU A 113 -10.37 -7.65 0.19
N SER A 114 -11.38 -7.71 1.05
CA SER A 114 -11.46 -6.84 2.23
C SER A 114 -10.27 -6.98 3.22
N PRO A 115 -9.60 -8.14 3.37
CA PRO A 115 -8.44 -8.23 4.24
C PRO A 115 -7.29 -7.30 3.85
N ILE A 116 -7.03 -7.10 2.55
CA ILE A 116 -5.98 -6.16 2.10
C ILE A 116 -6.39 -4.71 2.31
N ASP A 117 -7.67 -4.38 2.19
CA ASP A 117 -8.19 -3.03 2.52
C ASP A 117 -8.01 -2.72 4.01
N THR A 118 -8.24 -3.71 4.86
CA THR A 118 -8.03 -3.59 6.31
C THR A 118 -6.55 -3.42 6.64
N GLU A 119 -5.67 -4.18 5.99
CA GLU A 119 -4.22 -4.07 6.21
C GLU A 119 -3.69 -2.70 5.78
N ALA A 120 -4.12 -2.21 4.62
CA ALA A 120 -3.76 -0.87 4.16
C ALA A 120 -4.28 0.23 5.12
N ALA A 121 -5.52 0.12 5.59
CA ALA A 121 -6.06 1.06 6.58
C ALA A 121 -5.24 1.04 7.88
N ARG A 122 -4.81 -0.13 8.35
CA ARG A 122 -3.94 -0.29 9.52
C ARG A 122 -2.57 0.36 9.28
N PHE A 123 -1.99 0.18 8.09
CA PHE A 123 -0.72 0.80 7.69
C PHE A 123 -0.80 2.33 7.74
N PHE A 124 -1.81 2.94 7.10
CA PHE A 124 -1.97 4.38 7.11
C PHE A 124 -2.33 4.92 8.49
N ASN A 125 -3.08 4.16 9.30
CA ASN A 125 -3.35 4.54 10.69
C ASN A 125 -2.08 4.55 11.55
N ALA A 126 -1.18 3.58 11.38
CA ALA A 126 0.12 3.58 12.06
C ALA A 126 0.94 4.82 11.66
N PHE A 127 0.98 5.12 10.36
CA PHE A 127 1.65 6.32 9.86
C PHE A 127 1.11 7.61 10.48
N VAL A 128 -0.23 7.78 10.47
CA VAL A 128 -0.88 8.96 11.08
C VAL A 128 -0.65 9.02 12.59
N SER A 129 -0.69 7.89 13.29
CA SER A 129 -0.43 7.82 14.74
C SER A 129 0.99 8.22 15.08
N ILE A 130 1.98 7.73 14.36
CA ILE A 130 3.38 8.11 14.53
C ILE A 130 3.55 9.62 14.27
N HIS A 131 2.99 10.11 13.16
CA HIS A 131 3.06 11.53 12.83
C HIS A 131 2.49 12.42 13.95
N ASN A 132 1.31 12.07 14.45
CA ASN A 132 0.69 12.80 15.55
C ASN A 132 1.54 12.75 16.83
N SER A 133 2.15 11.59 17.15
CA SER A 133 3.06 11.47 18.28
C SER A 133 4.28 12.38 18.16
N LEU A 134 4.87 12.45 16.98
CA LEU A 134 6.00 13.32 16.69
C LEU A 134 5.64 14.81 16.79
N LEU A 135 4.39 15.19 16.46
CA LEU A 135 3.90 16.57 16.57
C LEU A 135 3.53 16.98 17.99
N THR A 136 2.85 16.10 18.72
CA THR A 136 2.17 16.45 19.97
C THR A 136 2.79 15.82 21.21
N ASN A 137 3.84 15.01 21.05
CA ASN A 137 4.42 14.14 22.07
C ASN A 137 3.39 13.19 22.72
N ALA A 138 2.31 12.88 22.01
CA ALA A 138 1.31 11.93 22.46
C ALA A 138 1.85 10.50 22.34
N PRO A 139 1.61 9.63 23.34
CA PRO A 139 2.13 8.27 23.28
C PRO A 139 1.55 7.50 22.10
N SER A 140 2.40 6.81 21.35
CA SER A 140 2.04 5.90 20.27
C SER A 140 2.80 4.59 20.41
N GLN A 141 2.32 3.56 19.75
CA GLN A 141 3.08 2.31 19.62
C GLN A 141 4.36 2.60 18.82
N LYS A 142 5.52 2.16 19.35
CA LYS A 142 6.82 2.45 18.72
C LYS A 142 7.14 1.54 17.54
N LEU A 143 6.46 0.40 17.43
CA LEU A 143 6.75 -0.58 16.39
C LEU A 143 5.48 -1.16 15.79
N TYR A 144 5.39 -1.13 14.47
CA TYR A 144 4.30 -1.72 13.70
C TYR A 144 4.86 -2.68 12.64
N PHE A 145 4.18 -3.83 12.47
CA PHE A 145 4.53 -4.83 11.46
C PHE A 145 3.44 -4.95 10.40
N PHE A 146 3.85 -4.99 9.13
CA PHE A 146 2.98 -5.16 7.99
C PHE A 146 3.53 -6.22 7.04
N ASN A 147 2.65 -6.91 6.33
CA ASN A 147 3.03 -7.70 5.19
C ASN A 147 3.11 -6.80 3.95
N GLY A 148 4.33 -6.65 3.40
CA GLY A 148 4.56 -5.80 2.23
C GLY A 148 3.78 -6.26 1.00
N ILE A 149 3.59 -7.58 0.82
CA ILE A 149 2.79 -8.15 -0.27
C ILE A 149 1.33 -7.68 -0.17
N ASP A 150 0.75 -7.61 1.02
CA ASP A 150 -0.63 -7.17 1.17
C ASP A 150 -0.80 -5.69 0.82
N ILE A 151 0.22 -4.86 1.10
CA ILE A 151 0.25 -3.46 0.65
C ILE A 151 0.36 -3.38 -0.87
N GLU A 152 1.24 -4.17 -1.50
CA GLU A 152 1.35 -4.23 -2.96
C GLU A 152 0.05 -4.71 -3.62
N ARG A 153 -0.62 -5.71 -3.07
CA ARG A 153 -1.93 -6.20 -3.54
C ARG A 153 -3.01 -5.12 -3.42
N TRP A 154 -3.02 -4.37 -2.32
CA TRP A 154 -3.95 -3.26 -2.16
C TRP A 154 -3.70 -2.14 -3.18
N MET A 155 -2.44 -1.80 -3.45
CA MET A 155 -2.08 -0.84 -4.49
C MET A 155 -2.48 -1.34 -5.88
N LEU A 156 -2.25 -2.62 -6.18
CA LEU A 156 -2.68 -3.23 -7.43
C LEU A 156 -4.22 -3.22 -7.57
N LYS A 157 -4.96 -3.52 -6.50
CA LYS A 157 -6.41 -3.35 -6.48
C LYS A 157 -6.81 -1.91 -6.80
N THR A 158 -6.16 -0.93 -6.18
CA THR A 158 -6.44 0.49 -6.41
C THR A 158 -6.18 0.88 -7.86
N LEU A 159 -5.07 0.44 -8.45
CA LEU A 159 -4.76 0.64 -9.86
C LEU A 159 -5.87 0.07 -10.77
N LEU A 160 -6.27 -1.18 -10.56
CA LEU A 160 -7.33 -1.84 -11.32
C LEU A 160 -8.66 -1.09 -11.19
N MET A 161 -9.02 -0.66 -9.98
CA MET A 161 -10.26 0.09 -9.77
C MET A 161 -10.22 1.46 -10.45
N THR A 162 -9.08 2.16 -10.42
CA THR A 162 -8.88 3.45 -11.10
C THR A 162 -9.04 3.28 -12.61
N TYR A 163 -8.42 2.27 -13.19
CA TYR A 163 -8.54 1.94 -14.60
C TYR A 163 -10.02 1.68 -14.99
N TYR A 164 -10.71 0.81 -14.24
CA TYR A 164 -12.10 0.47 -14.55
C TYR A 164 -13.11 1.58 -14.26
N ALA A 165 -12.73 2.57 -13.47
CA ALA A 165 -13.56 3.77 -13.28
C ALA A 165 -13.68 4.62 -14.54
N LYS A 166 -12.82 4.38 -15.56
CA LYS A 166 -12.74 5.14 -16.81
C LYS A 166 -12.54 6.66 -16.59
N LEU A 167 -11.84 7.00 -15.53
CA LEU A 167 -11.52 8.39 -15.17
C LEU A 167 -10.21 8.87 -15.83
N THR A 168 -9.53 7.95 -16.51
CA THR A 168 -8.30 8.18 -17.27
C THR A 168 -8.52 7.78 -18.72
N ASN A 169 -7.75 8.34 -19.64
CA ASN A 169 -7.82 7.98 -21.08
C ASN A 169 -7.09 6.67 -21.41
N ILE A 170 -6.83 5.82 -20.42
CA ILE A 170 -6.14 4.55 -20.61
C ILE A 170 -7.11 3.54 -21.24
N THR A 171 -6.73 3.01 -22.40
CA THR A 171 -7.51 2.00 -23.12
C THR A 171 -7.06 0.57 -22.78
N PRO A 172 -7.82 -0.46 -23.14
CA PRO A 172 -7.45 -1.86 -22.87
C PRO A 172 -6.11 -2.28 -23.47
N GLU A 173 -5.68 -1.68 -24.57
CA GLU A 173 -4.40 -1.96 -25.24
C GLU A 173 -3.22 -1.56 -24.34
N HIS A 174 -3.39 -0.56 -23.49
CA HIS A 174 -2.37 -0.07 -22.57
C HIS A 174 -2.19 -0.93 -21.32
N PHE A 175 -3.04 -1.94 -21.11
CA PHE A 175 -3.05 -2.67 -19.86
C PHE A 175 -3.38 -4.17 -20.02
N LYS A 176 -2.44 -5.06 -19.66
CA LYS A 176 -2.61 -6.52 -19.70
C LYS A 176 -3.47 -7.02 -18.52
N LEU A 177 -4.73 -6.63 -18.51
CA LEU A 177 -5.68 -6.83 -17.41
C LEU A 177 -5.79 -8.27 -16.85
N PRO A 178 -5.94 -9.32 -17.67
CA PRO A 178 -6.10 -10.67 -17.11
C PRO A 178 -4.94 -11.09 -16.22
N THR A 179 -3.71 -10.76 -16.63
CA THR A 179 -2.50 -11.10 -15.87
C THR A 179 -2.47 -10.39 -14.52
N TYR A 180 -2.85 -9.12 -14.47
CA TYR A 180 -2.80 -8.35 -13.22
C TYR A 180 -3.94 -8.69 -12.26
N THR A 181 -5.13 -9.06 -12.76
CA THR A 181 -6.20 -9.55 -11.88
C THR A 181 -5.85 -10.89 -11.23
N LEU A 182 -5.08 -11.73 -11.91
CA LEU A 182 -4.55 -12.98 -11.36
C LEU A 182 -3.57 -12.71 -10.20
N LYS A 183 -2.68 -11.72 -10.35
CA LYS A 183 -1.69 -11.34 -9.34
C LYS A 183 -2.29 -10.83 -8.02
N LEU A 184 -3.55 -10.45 -7.97
CA LEU A 184 -4.23 -10.15 -6.70
C LEU A 184 -4.30 -11.38 -5.78
N PHE A 185 -4.43 -12.58 -6.34
CA PHE A 185 -4.57 -13.83 -5.58
C PHE A 185 -3.27 -14.64 -5.57
N GLU A 186 -2.64 -14.76 -6.72
CA GLU A 186 -1.39 -15.49 -6.94
C GLU A 186 -0.28 -14.46 -7.03
N TYR A 187 0.10 -13.90 -5.89
CA TYR A 187 1.08 -12.85 -5.86
C TYR A 187 2.45 -13.32 -6.35
N ASP A 188 2.88 -12.76 -7.47
CA ASP A 188 4.17 -13.04 -8.11
C ASP A 188 4.74 -11.78 -8.78
N LEU A 189 5.10 -10.79 -7.97
CA LEU A 189 5.93 -9.67 -8.43
C LEU A 189 7.38 -9.93 -8.01
N SER A 190 8.18 -10.40 -8.97
CA SER A 190 9.62 -10.57 -8.80
C SER A 190 10.35 -9.24 -9.02
N GLN A 191 11.51 -9.09 -8.38
CA GLN A 191 12.38 -7.94 -8.61
C GLN A 191 12.67 -7.77 -10.12
N PRO A 192 12.62 -6.55 -10.65
CA PRO A 192 12.47 -5.24 -9.98
C PRO A 192 11.02 -4.77 -9.84
N LEU A 193 10.01 -5.60 -10.14
CA LEU A 193 8.61 -5.24 -9.96
C LEU A 193 8.23 -5.26 -8.48
N GLY A 194 7.37 -4.34 -8.05
CA GLY A 194 6.91 -4.26 -6.67
C GLY A 194 6.87 -2.84 -6.12
N LEU A 195 6.92 -2.73 -4.81
CA LEU A 195 6.76 -1.50 -4.05
C LEU A 195 8.06 -0.70 -3.95
N TYR A 196 7.94 0.59 -4.23
CA TYR A 196 8.99 1.58 -4.11
C TYR A 196 8.57 2.72 -3.19
N PHE A 197 9.52 3.15 -2.34
CA PHE A 197 9.37 4.32 -1.47
C PHE A 197 10.39 5.38 -1.83
N PRO A 198 10.06 6.69 -1.76
CA PRO A 198 11.05 7.75 -1.92
C PRO A 198 12.19 7.59 -0.90
N THR A 199 13.43 7.76 -1.34
CA THR A 199 14.63 7.66 -0.47
C THR A 199 14.76 8.82 0.50
N SER A 200 14.20 9.99 0.15
CA SER A 200 14.14 11.17 1.01
C SER A 200 12.70 11.59 1.16
N MET A 201 12.20 11.58 2.39
CA MET A 201 10.92 12.17 2.73
C MET A 201 11.18 13.36 3.65
N THR A 202 10.85 14.55 3.18
CA THR A 202 10.93 15.76 3.97
C THR A 202 9.69 15.93 4.85
N SER A 203 9.85 16.66 5.91
CA SER A 203 9.08 16.79 7.14
C SER A 203 7.60 17.22 7.08
N SER A 204 7.01 17.41 5.93
CA SER A 204 5.59 17.80 5.84
C SER A 204 4.69 16.60 5.49
N PHE A 205 4.70 15.60 6.35
CA PHE A 205 4.05 14.31 6.10
C PHE A 205 2.54 14.36 5.98
N VAL A 206 1.87 15.28 6.64
CA VAL A 206 0.42 15.39 6.60
C VAL A 206 0.04 16.77 6.12
N THR A 207 0.36 17.07 4.86
CA THR A 207 -0.25 18.22 4.22
C THR A 207 -1.70 17.87 3.88
N GLU A 208 -2.62 18.74 4.26
CA GLU A 208 -4.06 18.51 4.09
C GLU A 208 -4.49 18.20 2.65
N ASN A 209 -3.67 18.51 1.66
CA ASN A 209 -4.03 18.52 0.25
C ASN A 209 -3.45 17.38 -0.61
N ALA A 210 -2.57 16.55 -0.06
CA ALA A 210 -1.83 15.57 -0.86
C ALA A 210 -2.48 14.18 -0.84
N THR A 211 -3.69 14.06 -1.37
CA THR A 211 -4.30 12.75 -1.62
C THR A 211 -4.48 12.58 -3.12
N SER A 212 -3.66 11.75 -3.73
CA SER A 212 -3.71 11.50 -5.16
C SER A 212 -3.45 10.03 -5.50
N VAL A 213 -4.00 9.61 -6.63
CA VAL A 213 -3.69 8.33 -7.29
C VAL A 213 -3.28 8.65 -8.72
N VAL A 214 -2.03 8.37 -9.04
CA VAL A 214 -1.44 8.65 -10.35
C VAL A 214 -1.10 7.33 -11.02
N ILE A 215 -1.73 7.02 -12.15
CA ILE A 215 -1.34 5.87 -12.97
C ILE A 215 -0.07 6.25 -13.74
N LEU A 216 0.94 5.40 -13.61
CA LEU A 216 2.21 5.56 -14.31
C LEU A 216 2.15 4.83 -15.66
N THR A 217 2.74 5.47 -16.68
CA THR A 217 2.87 4.86 -18.01
C THR A 217 4.33 4.90 -18.48
N ASP A 218 4.72 3.89 -19.24
CA ASP A 218 5.96 3.82 -20.00
C ASP A 218 5.58 3.74 -21.48
N GLY A 219 5.71 4.87 -22.18
CA GLY A 219 5.05 5.06 -23.47
C GLY A 219 3.53 4.89 -23.33
N ASP A 220 2.96 4.01 -24.14
CA ASP A 220 1.53 3.70 -24.12
C ASP A 220 1.14 2.61 -23.11
N LEU A 221 2.09 2.00 -22.41
CA LEU A 221 1.79 0.90 -21.49
C LEU A 221 1.69 1.39 -20.04
N VAL A 222 0.74 0.84 -19.30
CA VAL A 222 0.65 1.07 -17.85
C VAL A 222 1.82 0.36 -17.17
N SER A 223 2.66 1.16 -16.49
CA SER A 223 3.84 0.68 -15.76
C SER A 223 3.61 0.54 -14.26
N GLY A 224 2.62 1.26 -13.71
CA GLY A 224 2.37 1.18 -12.27
C GLY A 224 1.38 2.21 -11.76
N VAL A 225 1.45 2.47 -10.47
CA VAL A 225 0.64 3.49 -9.78
C VAL A 225 1.42 4.11 -8.64
N THR A 226 1.35 5.44 -8.52
CA THR A 226 1.75 6.16 -7.31
C THR A 226 0.51 6.56 -6.53
N ILE A 227 0.49 6.26 -5.25
CA ILE A 227 -0.57 6.63 -4.33
C ILE A 227 0.05 7.53 -3.27
N SER A 228 -0.40 8.78 -3.24
CA SER A 228 0.03 9.76 -2.23
C SER A 228 -1.13 10.02 -1.27
N LEU A 229 -0.95 9.65 -0.01
CA LEU A 229 -1.97 9.76 1.02
C LEU A 229 -1.35 10.33 2.30
N GLY A 230 -1.85 11.48 2.75
CA GLY A 230 -1.38 12.11 3.98
C GLY A 230 0.11 12.48 3.96
N GLY A 231 0.66 12.78 2.79
CA GLY A 231 2.07 13.11 2.60
C GLY A 231 3.00 11.90 2.39
N LEU A 232 2.50 10.66 2.56
CA LEU A 232 3.24 9.45 2.23
C LEU A 232 2.95 9.04 0.79
N SER A 233 3.99 8.96 -0.03
CA SER A 233 3.90 8.49 -1.42
C SER A 233 4.43 7.07 -1.55
N LEU A 234 3.62 6.18 -2.08
CA LEU A 234 3.95 4.79 -2.38
C LEU A 234 3.85 4.59 -3.89
N THR A 235 4.85 3.95 -4.47
CA THR A 235 4.85 3.64 -5.90
C THR A 235 4.90 2.13 -6.10
N LEU A 236 3.91 1.57 -6.77
CA LEU A 236 3.91 0.17 -7.22
C LEU A 236 4.25 0.12 -8.70
N ILE A 237 5.30 -0.59 -9.05
CA ILE A 237 5.68 -0.87 -10.44
C ILE A 237 5.28 -2.30 -10.78
N ILE A 238 4.55 -2.45 -11.89
CA ILE A 238 4.05 -3.74 -12.38
C ILE A 238 4.63 -4.11 -13.74
N SER A 239 5.22 -3.14 -14.45
CA SER A 239 5.86 -3.27 -15.75
C SER A 239 6.82 -2.10 -15.94
N GLY A 240 7.88 -2.29 -16.70
CA GLY A 240 8.83 -1.23 -17.03
C GLY A 240 10.03 -1.77 -17.79
N ASN A 241 10.78 -0.86 -18.41
CA ASN A 241 12.06 -1.13 -19.03
C ASN A 241 13.23 -0.74 -18.11
N ASP A 242 14.46 -1.01 -18.51
CA ASP A 242 15.67 -0.74 -17.70
C ASP A 242 15.83 0.74 -17.37
N GLU A 243 15.33 1.65 -18.20
CA GLU A 243 15.39 3.09 -17.95
C GLU A 243 14.49 3.50 -16.80
N VAL A 244 13.25 3.01 -16.77
CA VAL A 244 12.32 3.22 -15.65
C VAL A 244 12.95 2.75 -14.34
N PHE A 245 13.56 1.57 -14.32
CA PHE A 245 14.18 1.02 -13.11
C PHE A 245 15.43 1.79 -12.70
N ARG A 246 16.25 2.28 -13.65
CA ARG A 246 17.40 3.15 -13.34
C ARG A 246 16.96 4.46 -12.71
N GLN A 247 15.94 5.11 -13.24
CA GLN A 247 15.39 6.36 -12.69
C GLN A 247 14.82 6.16 -11.28
N LEU A 248 14.10 5.05 -11.06
CA LEU A 248 13.59 4.72 -9.74
C LEU A 248 14.72 4.46 -8.73
N ALA A 249 15.78 3.76 -9.12
CA ALA A 249 16.89 3.42 -8.23
C ALA A 249 17.63 4.65 -7.66
N VAL A 250 17.56 5.81 -8.33
CA VAL A 250 18.18 7.06 -7.87
C VAL A 250 17.39 7.67 -6.71
N ASN A 251 16.07 7.69 -6.79
CA ASN A 251 15.20 8.47 -5.91
C ASN A 251 14.30 7.61 -5.01
N TYR A 252 14.31 6.30 -5.19
CA TYR A 252 13.42 5.38 -4.49
C TYR A 252 14.16 4.16 -3.95
N THR A 253 13.69 3.65 -2.84
CA THR A 253 14.13 2.36 -2.27
C THR A 253 13.10 1.29 -2.62
N TYR A 254 13.56 0.21 -3.25
CA TYR A 254 12.75 -0.96 -3.55
C TYR A 254 12.50 -1.76 -2.28
N ARG A 255 11.23 -2.04 -1.97
CA ARG A 255 10.76 -2.85 -0.83
C ARG A 255 11.56 -2.59 0.44
N PRO A 256 11.50 -1.37 1.02
CA PRO A 256 12.24 -1.07 2.23
C PRO A 256 11.84 -2.01 3.36
N LYS A 257 12.81 -2.41 4.16
CA LYS A 257 12.58 -3.23 5.36
C LYS A 257 11.83 -2.44 6.41
N SER A 258 12.26 -1.19 6.66
CA SER A 258 11.70 -0.35 7.71
C SER A 258 11.61 1.10 7.26
N LEU A 259 10.57 1.78 7.73
CA LEU A 259 10.45 3.23 7.74
C LEU A 259 10.70 3.67 9.19
N LEU A 260 11.79 4.39 9.41
CA LEU A 260 12.26 4.83 10.73
C LEU A 260 11.95 6.32 10.89
N PHE A 261 11.00 6.63 11.75
CA PHE A 261 10.62 8.00 12.08
C PHE A 261 11.30 8.39 13.37
N PHE A 262 11.96 9.54 13.39
CA PHE A 262 12.66 9.97 14.57
C PHE A 262 12.43 11.46 14.88
N LYS A 263 12.44 11.77 16.17
CA LYS A 263 12.42 13.11 16.72
C LYS A 263 13.21 13.06 18.03
N GLU A 264 14.28 13.84 18.12
CA GLU A 264 15.16 13.80 19.28
C GLU A 264 15.67 12.37 19.55
N ASP A 265 15.41 11.81 20.74
CA ASP A 265 15.83 10.46 21.13
C ASP A 265 14.74 9.40 20.88
N GLU A 266 13.59 9.77 20.34
CA GLU A 266 12.49 8.83 20.08
C GLU A 266 12.52 8.31 18.66
N VAL A 267 12.41 6.98 18.53
CA VAL A 267 12.34 6.28 17.23
C VAL A 267 11.05 5.47 17.17
N TYR A 268 10.30 5.66 16.09
CA TYR A 268 9.13 4.90 15.74
C TYR A 268 9.39 4.14 14.45
N VAL A 269 8.93 2.91 14.36
CA VAL A 269 9.24 2.03 13.25
C VAL A 269 7.97 1.46 12.61
N ILE A 270 7.87 1.61 11.30
CA ILE A 270 6.97 0.81 10.47
C ILE A 270 7.83 -0.19 9.72
N GLN A 271 7.70 -1.47 10.02
CA GLN A 271 8.44 -2.54 9.34
C GLN A 271 7.53 -3.28 8.37
N ALA A 272 7.98 -3.38 7.11
CA ALA A 272 7.32 -4.15 6.06
C ALA A 272 8.11 -5.44 5.80
N ALA A 273 7.47 -6.59 5.99
CA ALA A 273 8.06 -7.89 5.69
C ALA A 273 7.74 -8.31 4.25
N PHE A 274 8.77 -8.68 3.50
CA PHE A 274 8.64 -9.28 2.19
C PHE A 274 9.32 -10.66 2.20
N PRO A 275 8.68 -11.71 1.70
CA PRO A 275 9.30 -13.03 1.59
C PRO A 275 10.58 -12.96 0.76
N ASN A 276 11.65 -13.59 1.27
CA ASN A 276 12.93 -13.70 0.57
C ASN A 276 13.60 -12.37 0.18
N TRP A 277 13.23 -11.27 0.83
CA TRP A 277 13.80 -9.95 0.57
C TRP A 277 14.23 -9.26 1.85
N GLN A 278 15.48 -8.75 1.87
CA GLN A 278 16.01 -7.88 2.92
C GLN A 278 16.29 -6.51 2.31
N GLY A 279 15.32 -5.62 2.39
CA GLY A 279 15.43 -4.25 1.93
C GLY A 279 16.30 -3.39 2.85
N LYS A 280 16.57 -2.17 2.39
CA LYS A 280 17.22 -1.13 3.21
C LYS A 280 16.21 -0.45 4.13
N ASP A 281 16.71 0.14 5.21
CA ASP A 281 15.91 1.02 6.06
C ASP A 281 15.85 2.42 5.44
N ILE A 282 14.70 3.09 5.58
CA ILE A 282 14.51 4.50 5.20
C ILE A 282 14.36 5.32 6.46
N TRP A 283 15.18 6.36 6.60
CA TRP A 283 15.13 7.30 7.71
C TRP A 283 14.28 8.52 7.34
N ILE A 284 13.41 8.91 8.26
CA ILE A 284 12.43 9.96 8.04
C ILE A 284 12.51 10.91 9.23
N SER A 285 13.09 12.11 9.04
CA SER A 285 13.17 13.14 10.09
C SER A 285 11.97 14.06 10.04
N GLN A 286 11.51 14.51 11.20
CA GLN A 286 10.51 15.56 11.28
C GLN A 286 11.17 16.88 11.71
N GLY A 287 11.01 17.93 10.93
CA GLY A 287 11.28 19.30 11.31
C GLY A 287 12.58 19.91 10.82
N ASP A 288 13.69 19.20 10.76
CA ASP A 288 14.97 19.76 10.32
C ASP A 288 15.57 18.91 9.18
N GLN A 289 15.76 19.54 8.02
CA GLN A 289 16.46 18.89 6.90
C GLN A 289 17.92 18.56 7.22
N ASN A 290 18.47 19.16 8.29
CA ASN A 290 19.82 18.94 8.80
C ASN A 290 19.86 18.03 10.05
N ALA A 291 18.73 17.46 10.46
CA ALA A 291 18.72 16.55 11.60
C ALA A 291 19.68 15.39 11.33
N LYS A 292 20.75 15.32 12.10
CA LYS A 292 21.72 14.22 11.99
C LYS A 292 21.02 12.94 12.41
N ILE A 293 21.11 11.92 11.55
CA ILE A 293 20.71 10.56 11.93
C ILE A 293 21.43 10.23 13.25
N PRO A 294 20.69 9.83 14.29
CA PRO A 294 21.31 9.51 15.56
C PRO A 294 22.42 8.47 15.36
N THR A 295 23.65 8.77 15.77
CA THR A 295 24.83 7.91 15.56
C THR A 295 24.91 6.76 16.58
N ASN A 296 24.08 6.79 17.61
CA ASN A 296 24.12 5.88 18.77
C ASN A 296 22.96 4.88 18.81
N PHE A 297 22.50 4.43 17.67
CA PHE A 297 21.48 3.40 17.63
C PHE A 297 21.99 2.14 16.98
#